data_5e5ec9cd4ee9b34b14e3c8b190ce3ac3
#
_entry.id   5e5ec9cd4ee9b34b14e3c8b190ce3ac3
#
_cell.length_a   1.000
_cell.length_b   1.000
_cell.length_c   1.000
_cell.angle_alpha   90.00
_cell.angle_beta   90.00
_cell.angle_gamma   90.00
#
_symmetry.space_group_name_H-M   'P 1'
#
loop_
_entity.id
_entity.type
_entity.pdbx_description
1 polymer ?
#
loop_
_entity_poly.entity_id
_entity_poly.type
_entity_poly.pdbx_seq_one_letter_code
_entity_poly.pdbx_strand_id
1 'polypeptide(L)'
;RLWVDFIELQSSNPFSPFVFKTALKQPFLQKYLLPIQRLDYLFWYVENYLFHNEDYREALQQLQCPTTFFIGRNSTLYPETGQTLIAHSVEHAKTIYFERSGHTPLLTEPKKFGHEITTFLSELKHAS
;
A
#
# COMPACT_ATOMS: atom_id res chain seq x y z
N ARG A 1 5.96 11.20 -12.04
CA ARG A 1 4.65 11.76 -11.64
C ARG A 1 3.50 10.93 -12.23
N LEU A 2 3.47 10.70 -13.54
CA LEU A 2 2.44 9.88 -14.22
C LEU A 2 2.25 8.47 -13.61
N TRP A 3 3.32 7.81 -13.21
CA TRP A 3 3.27 6.50 -12.56
C TRP A 3 2.62 6.54 -11.19
N VAL A 4 2.93 7.56 -10.44
CA VAL A 4 2.41 7.83 -9.11
C VAL A 4 0.91 8.06 -9.20
N ASP A 5 0.49 8.97 -10.07
CA ASP A 5 -0.92 9.30 -10.29
C ASP A 5 -1.70 8.06 -10.78
N PHE A 6 -1.06 7.21 -11.57
CA PHE A 6 -1.64 5.97 -12.07
C PHE A 6 -1.83 4.91 -10.97
N ILE A 7 -0.82 4.67 -10.12
CA ILE A 7 -0.92 3.72 -9.00
C ILE A 7 -2.02 4.18 -8.05
N GLU A 8 -2.09 5.47 -7.74
CA GLU A 8 -3.10 6.02 -6.86
C GLU A 8 -4.50 5.94 -7.46
N LEU A 9 -4.66 6.25 -8.74
CA LEU A 9 -5.91 6.07 -9.47
C LEU A 9 -6.37 4.61 -9.41
N GLN A 10 -5.44 3.67 -9.59
CA GLN A 10 -5.75 2.24 -9.54
C GLN A 10 -6.17 1.77 -8.15
N SER A 11 -5.60 2.35 -7.10
CA SER A 11 -5.87 1.95 -5.72
C SER A 11 -7.09 2.62 -5.09
N SER A 12 -7.58 3.72 -5.69
CA SER A 12 -8.64 4.54 -5.11
C SER A 12 -9.94 4.58 -5.93
N ASN A 13 -9.92 4.08 -7.17
CA ASN A 13 -11.06 4.18 -8.08
C ASN A 13 -11.55 2.79 -8.51
N PRO A 14 -12.83 2.44 -8.27
CA PRO A 14 -13.41 1.15 -8.68
C PRO A 14 -13.40 0.92 -10.19
N PHE A 15 -13.33 1.99 -10.99
CA PHE A 15 -13.21 1.89 -12.47
C PHE A 15 -11.76 1.73 -12.95
N SER A 16 -10.78 1.82 -12.07
CA SER A 16 -9.37 1.76 -12.43
C SER A 16 -8.96 0.47 -13.16
N PRO A 17 -9.46 -0.72 -12.82
CA PRO A 17 -9.14 -1.94 -13.57
C PRO A 17 -9.56 -1.86 -15.04
N PHE A 18 -10.69 -1.21 -15.32
CA PHE A 18 -11.16 -1.02 -16.68
C PHE A 18 -10.28 -0.02 -17.46
N VAL A 19 -9.93 1.09 -16.84
CA VAL A 19 -9.04 2.11 -17.43
C VAL A 19 -7.66 1.51 -17.72
N PHE A 20 -7.09 0.76 -16.77
CA PHE A 20 -5.83 0.05 -16.92
C PHE A 20 -5.86 -0.96 -18.07
N LYS A 21 -6.89 -1.81 -18.10
CA LYS A 21 -7.07 -2.82 -19.15
C LYS A 21 -7.20 -2.18 -20.53
N THR A 22 -7.84 -1.00 -20.61
CA THR A 22 -7.99 -0.27 -21.85
C THR A 22 -6.67 0.39 -22.27
N ALA A 23 -5.96 0.99 -21.33
CA ALA A 23 -4.63 1.58 -21.58
C ALA A 23 -3.61 0.53 -22.02
N LEU A 24 -3.64 -0.67 -21.43
CA LEU A 24 -2.75 -1.77 -21.84
C LEU A 24 -2.98 -2.28 -23.26
N LYS A 25 -4.11 -1.98 -23.88
CA LYS A 25 -4.36 -2.30 -25.28
C LYS A 25 -3.63 -1.37 -26.25
N GLN A 26 -3.10 -0.25 -25.78
CA GLN A 26 -2.36 0.70 -26.60
C GLN A 26 -0.87 0.38 -26.57
N PRO A 27 -0.23 -0.04 -27.72
CA PRO A 27 1.15 -0.49 -27.73
C PRO A 27 2.17 0.52 -27.21
N PHE A 28 1.96 1.81 -27.46
CA PHE A 28 2.85 2.86 -26.98
C PHE A 28 2.75 3.09 -25.47
N LEU A 29 1.57 2.85 -24.87
CA LEU A 29 1.37 2.98 -23.43
C LEU A 29 1.92 1.76 -22.67
N GLN A 30 1.90 0.58 -23.27
CA GLN A 30 2.47 -0.63 -22.65
C GLN A 30 3.93 -0.42 -22.25
N LYS A 31 4.72 0.24 -23.10
CA LYS A 31 6.13 0.52 -22.83
C LYS A 31 6.35 1.35 -21.57
N TYR A 32 5.40 2.22 -21.21
CA TYR A 32 5.48 3.10 -20.06
C TYR A 32 4.71 2.58 -18.84
N LEU A 33 3.68 1.77 -19.07
CA LEU A 33 2.81 1.27 -18.01
C LEU A 33 3.30 -0.06 -17.41
N LEU A 34 4.06 -0.83 -18.18
CA LEU A 34 4.64 -2.08 -17.71
C LEU A 34 6.16 -1.91 -17.55
N PRO A 35 6.64 -1.59 -16.34
CA PRO A 35 8.09 -1.57 -16.07
C PRO A 35 8.70 -2.97 -16.23
N ILE A 36 7.90 -4.01 -16.02
CA ILE A 36 8.31 -5.40 -16.24
C ILE A 36 7.95 -5.76 -17.68
N GLN A 37 8.93 -5.67 -18.58
CA GLN A 37 8.76 -6.03 -19.98
C GLN A 37 9.03 -7.53 -20.25
N ARG A 38 9.48 -8.25 -19.22
CA ARG A 38 9.81 -9.68 -19.31
C ARG A 38 8.76 -10.49 -18.58
N LEU A 39 7.99 -11.26 -19.33
CA LEU A 39 6.94 -12.14 -18.81
C LEU A 39 7.49 -13.23 -17.88
N ASP A 40 8.72 -13.68 -18.10
CA ASP A 40 9.39 -14.64 -17.24
C ASP A 40 9.54 -14.13 -15.78
N TYR A 41 9.90 -12.86 -15.60
CA TYR A 41 9.93 -12.25 -14.27
C TYR A 41 8.55 -12.09 -13.66
N LEU A 42 7.54 -11.75 -14.47
CA LEU A 42 6.17 -11.67 -13.99
C LEU A 42 5.67 -13.03 -13.50
N PHE A 43 5.90 -14.09 -14.26
CA PHE A 43 5.53 -15.45 -13.87
C PHE A 43 6.28 -15.90 -12.62
N TRP A 44 7.59 -15.65 -12.56
CA TRP A 44 8.37 -15.95 -11.37
C TRP A 44 7.83 -15.23 -10.13
N TYR A 45 7.47 -13.95 -10.25
CA TYR A 45 6.87 -13.17 -9.17
C TYR A 45 5.53 -13.76 -8.72
N VAL A 46 4.65 -14.08 -9.67
CA VAL A 46 3.34 -14.69 -9.37
C VAL A 46 3.51 -16.03 -8.65
N GLU A 47 4.40 -16.90 -9.14
CA GLU A 47 4.65 -18.20 -8.50
C GLU A 47 5.24 -18.09 -7.11
N ASN A 48 6.18 -17.18 -6.90
CA ASN A 48 6.94 -17.11 -5.65
C ASN A 48 6.31 -16.21 -4.59
N TYR A 49 5.41 -15.30 -4.96
CA TYR A 49 4.80 -14.36 -4.02
C TYR A 49 3.28 -14.45 -3.95
N LEU A 50 2.57 -14.60 -5.06
CA LEU A 50 1.11 -14.59 -5.04
C LEU A 50 0.50 -15.95 -4.70
N PHE A 51 1.19 -17.04 -5.04
CA PHE A 51 0.74 -18.39 -4.68
C PHE A 51 1.33 -18.92 -3.37
N HIS A 52 2.30 -18.24 -2.78
CA HIS A 52 2.73 -18.51 -1.42
C HIS A 52 1.71 -17.92 -0.44
N ASN A 53 1.03 -18.80 0.25
CA ASN A 53 0.06 -18.44 1.29
C ASN A 53 0.80 -18.19 2.61
N GLU A 54 1.65 -17.17 2.63
CA GLU A 54 2.39 -16.78 3.83
C GLU A 54 1.48 -15.96 4.75
N ASP A 55 1.30 -16.44 5.97
CA ASP A 55 0.54 -15.75 7.01
C ASP A 55 1.47 -15.22 8.09
N TYR A 56 1.66 -13.92 8.11
CA TYR A 56 2.52 -13.24 9.08
C TYR A 56 1.76 -12.67 10.28
N ARG A 57 0.46 -12.96 10.46
CA ARG A 57 -0.34 -12.39 11.54
C ARG A 57 0.20 -12.77 12.92
N GLU A 58 0.64 -14.00 13.11
CA GLU A 58 1.24 -14.44 14.36
C GLU A 58 2.57 -13.72 14.64
N ALA A 59 3.41 -13.55 13.64
CA ALA A 59 4.66 -12.80 13.75
C ALA A 59 4.42 -11.32 14.09
N LEU A 60 3.38 -10.71 13.50
CA LEU A 60 3.00 -9.33 13.82
C LEU A 60 2.57 -9.16 15.28
N GLN A 61 1.88 -10.13 15.86
CA GLN A 61 1.49 -10.11 17.27
C GLN A 61 2.69 -10.17 18.23
N GLN A 62 3.81 -10.69 17.77
CA GLN A 62 5.05 -10.80 18.55
C GLN A 62 5.96 -9.56 18.42
N LEU A 63 5.55 -8.53 17.66
CA LEU A 63 6.32 -7.30 17.53
C LEU A 63 6.50 -6.63 18.89
N GLN A 64 7.76 -6.27 19.21
CA GLN A 64 8.12 -5.53 20.41
C GLN A 64 8.49 -4.07 20.13
N CYS A 65 8.76 -3.74 18.86
CA CYS A 65 9.13 -2.40 18.46
C CYS A 65 7.90 -1.48 18.38
N PRO A 66 8.07 -0.17 18.62
CA PRO A 66 7.02 0.82 18.38
C PRO A 66 6.52 0.73 16.95
N THR A 67 5.22 0.59 16.79
CA THR A 67 4.60 0.32 15.50
C THR A 67 3.42 1.27 15.25
N THR A 68 3.34 1.81 14.05
CA THR A 68 2.20 2.61 13.59
C THR A 68 1.76 2.14 12.22
N PHE A 69 0.50 1.80 12.08
CA PHE A 69 -0.11 1.44 10.81
C PHE A 69 -0.74 2.67 10.14
N PHE A 70 -0.40 2.88 8.88
CA PHE A 70 -1.01 3.89 8.03
C PHE A 70 -2.01 3.23 7.09
N ILE A 71 -3.28 3.55 7.24
CA ILE A 71 -4.38 2.91 6.53
C ILE A 71 -5.06 3.92 5.60
N GLY A 72 -5.00 3.65 4.29
CA GLY A 72 -5.76 4.40 3.30
C GLY A 72 -7.19 3.83 3.17
N ARG A 73 -8.20 4.63 3.53
CA ARG A 73 -9.60 4.19 3.55
C ARG A 73 -10.17 3.85 2.19
N ASN A 74 -9.62 4.45 1.11
CA ASN A 74 -10.09 4.26 -0.25
C ASN A 74 -9.29 3.21 -1.03
N SER A 75 -8.50 2.38 -0.34
CA SER A 75 -7.71 1.36 -1.01
C SER A 75 -8.59 0.26 -1.58
N THR A 76 -8.47 0.03 -2.89
CA THR A 76 -9.12 -1.08 -3.59
C THR A 76 -8.26 -2.34 -3.63
N LEU A 77 -6.94 -2.20 -3.39
CA LEU A 77 -6.02 -3.34 -3.31
C LEU A 77 -6.11 -4.06 -1.97
N TYR A 78 -6.19 -3.29 -0.90
CA TYR A 78 -6.29 -3.80 0.46
C TYR A 78 -7.46 -3.10 1.16
N PRO A 79 -8.63 -3.74 1.26
CA PRO A 79 -9.80 -3.16 1.91
C PRO A 79 -9.50 -2.70 3.34
N GLU A 80 -10.06 -1.55 3.73
CA GLU A 80 -9.87 -0.95 5.05
C GLU A 80 -10.11 -1.95 6.20
N THR A 81 -11.16 -2.76 6.08
CA THR A 81 -11.50 -3.77 7.08
C THR A 81 -10.38 -4.76 7.34
N GLY A 82 -9.74 -5.26 6.28
CA GLY A 82 -8.59 -6.17 6.39
C GLY A 82 -7.38 -5.51 7.02
N GLN A 83 -7.06 -4.28 6.58
CA GLN A 83 -5.96 -3.50 7.14
C GLN A 83 -6.18 -3.21 8.63
N THR A 84 -7.40 -2.83 9.02
CA THR A 84 -7.77 -2.54 10.41
C THR A 84 -7.67 -3.79 11.29
N LEU A 85 -8.11 -4.95 10.81
CA LEU A 85 -7.97 -6.22 11.53
C LEU A 85 -6.49 -6.54 11.82
N ILE A 86 -5.63 -6.36 10.84
CA ILE A 86 -4.19 -6.56 11.01
C ILE A 86 -3.61 -5.55 12.02
N ALA A 87 -3.93 -4.28 11.88
CA ALA A 87 -3.44 -3.24 12.78
C ALA A 87 -3.87 -3.49 14.25
N HIS A 88 -5.10 -3.91 14.46
CA HIS A 88 -5.62 -4.21 15.80
C HIS A 88 -5.09 -5.52 16.39
N SER A 89 -4.47 -6.39 15.59
CA SER A 89 -3.83 -7.60 16.09
C SER A 89 -2.52 -7.31 16.84
N VAL A 90 -1.96 -6.11 16.69
CA VAL A 90 -0.75 -5.66 17.39
C VAL A 90 -1.16 -4.72 18.53
N GLU A 91 -1.16 -5.24 19.75
CA GLU A 91 -1.75 -4.57 20.92
C GLU A 91 -1.25 -3.14 21.19
N HIS A 92 0.06 -2.90 20.99
CA HIS A 92 0.70 -1.60 21.25
C HIS A 92 0.79 -0.70 20.02
N ALA A 93 0.28 -1.14 18.87
CA ALA A 93 0.36 -0.37 17.64
C ALA A 93 -0.64 0.79 17.61
N LYS A 94 -0.22 1.91 17.03
CA LYS A 94 -1.10 3.01 16.66
C LYS A 94 -1.64 2.81 15.26
N THR A 95 -2.85 3.31 15.01
CA THR A 95 -3.46 3.29 13.69
C THR A 95 -3.83 4.71 13.27
N ILE A 96 -3.34 5.12 12.11
CA ILE A 96 -3.63 6.42 11.50
C ILE A 96 -4.37 6.19 10.19
N TYR A 97 -5.57 6.74 10.10
CA TYR A 97 -6.40 6.64 8.90
C TYR A 97 -6.17 7.83 7.97
N PHE A 98 -6.02 7.54 6.69
CA PHE A 98 -5.89 8.52 5.62
C PHE A 98 -7.18 8.50 4.81
N GLU A 99 -8.03 9.50 5.06
CA GLU A 99 -9.43 9.53 4.62
C GLU A 99 -9.61 9.60 3.10
N ARG A 100 -8.65 10.25 2.42
CA ARG A 100 -8.70 10.47 0.96
C ARG A 100 -7.71 9.61 0.19
N SER A 101 -6.95 8.79 0.89
CA SER A 101 -5.89 7.99 0.30
C SER A 101 -6.35 6.57 0.00
N GLY A 102 -5.82 6.04 -1.09
CA GLY A 102 -5.84 4.63 -1.39
C GLY A 102 -4.60 3.92 -0.83
N HIS A 103 -3.86 3.26 -1.71
CA HIS A 103 -2.67 2.48 -1.32
C HIS A 103 -1.45 3.35 -0.98
N THR A 104 -1.40 4.60 -1.44
CA THR A 104 -0.23 5.46 -1.37
C THR A 104 -0.49 6.80 -0.67
N PRO A 105 -0.71 6.83 0.67
CA PRO A 105 -0.96 8.05 1.42
C PRO A 105 0.13 9.13 1.27
N LEU A 106 1.38 8.70 1.10
CA LEU A 106 2.50 9.58 0.80
C LEU A 106 2.24 10.53 -0.37
N LEU A 107 1.48 10.08 -1.35
CA LEU A 107 1.23 10.79 -2.60
C LEU A 107 -0.05 11.62 -2.58
N THR A 108 -1.08 11.10 -1.94
CA THR A 108 -2.42 11.73 -1.90
C THR A 108 -2.62 12.68 -0.73
N GLU A 109 -2.03 12.38 0.43
CA GLU A 109 -2.08 13.20 1.64
C GLU A 109 -0.66 13.49 2.19
N PRO A 110 0.26 14.06 1.40
CA PRO A 110 1.67 14.19 1.75
C PRO A 110 1.92 15.03 3.01
N LYS A 111 1.10 16.04 3.26
CA LYS A 111 1.21 16.87 4.47
C LYS A 111 0.89 16.07 5.73
N LYS A 112 -0.22 15.33 5.72
CA LYS A 112 -0.60 14.45 6.83
C LYS A 112 0.43 13.35 7.01
N PHE A 113 0.84 12.70 5.93
CA PHE A 113 1.86 11.65 5.97
C PHE A 113 3.16 12.14 6.61
N GLY A 114 3.68 13.29 6.16
CA GLY A 114 4.90 13.88 6.73
C GLY A 114 4.75 14.26 8.22
N HIS A 115 3.59 14.80 8.60
CA HIS A 115 3.28 15.12 10.00
C HIS A 115 3.31 13.85 10.88
N GLU A 116 2.62 12.80 10.47
CA GLU A 116 2.54 11.55 11.24
C GLU A 116 3.91 10.85 11.37
N ILE A 117 4.73 10.87 10.32
CA ILE A 117 6.12 10.38 10.39
C ILE A 117 6.95 11.19 11.38
N THR A 118 6.84 12.50 11.34
CA THR A 118 7.58 13.39 12.26
C THR A 118 7.15 13.16 13.71
N THR A 119 5.86 13.00 13.96
CA THR A 119 5.30 12.69 15.27
C THR A 119 5.85 11.36 15.79
N PHE A 120 5.79 10.31 14.97
CA PHE A 120 6.33 8.99 15.32
C PHE A 120 7.82 9.05 15.71
N LEU A 121 8.64 9.73 14.90
CA LEU A 121 10.07 9.88 15.19
C LEU A 121 10.35 10.69 16.46
N SER A 122 9.51 11.68 16.76
CA SER A 122 9.60 12.47 18.00
C SER A 122 9.29 11.62 19.22
N GLU A 123 8.24 10.80 19.16
CA GLU A 123 7.88 9.88 20.24
C GLU A 123 8.99 8.87 20.54
N LEU A 124 9.65 8.34 19.51
CA LEU A 124 10.80 7.42 19.69
C LEU A 124 11.96 8.07 20.45
N LYS A 125 12.26 9.34 20.15
CA LYS A 125 13.32 10.09 20.85
C LYS A 125 13.03 10.32 22.33
N HIS A 126 11.77 10.46 22.68
CA HIS A 126 11.37 10.67 24.08
C HIS A 126 11.20 9.36 24.87
N ALA A 127 11.08 8.23 24.20
CA ALA A 127 10.99 6.90 24.81
C ALA A 127 12.35 6.24 25.06
N SER A 128 13.42 6.81 24.50
CA SER A 128 14.82 6.40 24.69
C SER A 128 15.45 7.16 25.82
#